data_ef6977bab38495ff3021e87069b1057d
#
_entry.id   ef6977bab38495ff3021e87069b1057d
#
_cell.length_a   1.000
_cell.length_b   1.000
_cell.length_c   1.000
_cell.angle_alpha   90.00
_cell.angle_beta   90.00
_cell.angle_gamma   90.00
#
_symmetry.space_group_name_H-M   'P 1'
#
loop_
_entity.id
_entity.type
_entity.pdbx_description
1 polymer ?
#
loop_
_entity_poly.entity_id
_entity_poly.type
_entity_poly.pdbx_seq_one_letter_code
_entity_poly.pdbx_strand_id
1 'polypeptide(L)'
;MGGVCKMAKLTVKGLAALGPGRHADGDGLYLQVKPTGARSWLYRYKTGAKLTMLGLGGYPAVGLADARKKAQERRAEREADKDPLALKRAAALLAAEPESPVGKTFAEVAAEYLEAHKAGWKSAKTLYIWRHSLEHYAGEAFGAVAVDKVDKPMIVALLRPIWNEKPETAGRVRRHVEAVLNFARAHDYRSGENPAAWRGNLQFAFVEQGKVRAVAHHAALPYAELPAFLKQLRERTGVGVLAFEFAILTACRTSEVLGAEWQEVDFDSRLWSIPGARMKAGKPHVVPLSDRAIEVLKAAADFRRGADSFIWPGDRPGRPLSNMTFLMLLRRMDRSDLTAHGFRSTFRDWVSETTDYPGEVAEMALAHVVANKVEAAYRRGDLLDKRRELMKEWAEYCCE
;
A
#
# COMPACT_ATOMS: atom_id res chain seq x y z
N MET A 1 55.77 36.12 -16.58
CA MET A 1 55.06 36.96 -17.58
C MET A 1 54.15 36.06 -18.37
N GLY A 2 52.89 35.94 -17.96
CA GLY A 2 51.88 35.13 -18.64
C GLY A 2 51.01 36.04 -19.49
N GLY A 3 51.24 36.11 -20.80
CA GLY A 3 50.47 36.88 -21.74
C GLY A 3 49.02 36.37 -21.80
N VAL A 4 48.08 37.17 -21.35
CA VAL A 4 46.63 36.94 -21.54
C VAL A 4 46.36 37.15 -23.02
N CYS A 5 46.26 36.07 -23.78
CA CYS A 5 45.80 36.13 -25.16
C CYS A 5 44.32 36.66 -25.16
N LYS A 6 44.13 37.94 -25.47
CA LYS A 6 42.80 38.55 -25.69
C LYS A 6 42.20 37.86 -26.91
N MET A 7 41.32 36.90 -26.72
CA MET A 7 40.53 36.32 -27.80
C MET A 7 39.70 37.40 -28.45
N ALA A 8 39.80 37.55 -29.78
CA ALA A 8 39.05 38.52 -30.54
C ALA A 8 37.54 38.21 -30.40
N LYS A 9 36.73 39.23 -30.04
CA LYS A 9 35.29 39.12 -29.95
C LYS A 9 34.71 38.83 -31.32
N LEU A 10 33.62 38.01 -31.37
CA LEU A 10 32.91 37.70 -32.58
C LEU A 10 32.26 38.97 -33.16
N THR A 11 32.17 39.06 -34.46
CA THR A 11 31.47 40.16 -35.15
C THR A 11 30.28 39.62 -35.96
N VAL A 12 29.22 40.39 -36.10
CA VAL A 12 28.02 39.95 -36.82
C VAL A 12 28.38 39.50 -38.25
N LYS A 13 29.25 40.26 -38.94
CA LYS A 13 29.71 39.91 -40.27
C LYS A 13 30.53 38.62 -40.34
N GLY A 14 31.27 38.32 -39.27
CA GLY A 14 32.15 37.12 -39.20
C GLY A 14 31.37 35.83 -38.87
N LEU A 15 30.15 35.94 -38.28
CA LEU A 15 29.41 34.74 -37.83
C LEU A 15 29.08 33.79 -38.98
N ALA A 16 28.80 34.34 -40.17
CA ALA A 16 28.40 33.55 -41.33
C ALA A 16 29.54 32.70 -41.91
N ALA A 17 30.79 33.13 -41.72
CA ALA A 17 31.99 32.46 -42.21
C ALA A 17 32.55 31.38 -41.29
N LEU A 18 32.01 31.22 -40.07
CA LEU A 18 32.50 30.27 -39.09
C LEU A 18 32.12 28.84 -39.48
N GLY A 19 33.14 27.98 -39.57
CA GLY A 19 32.99 26.53 -39.79
C GLY A 19 32.54 25.79 -38.57
N PRO A 20 32.29 24.45 -38.68
CA PRO A 20 31.92 23.60 -37.56
C PRO A 20 32.90 23.69 -36.40
N GLY A 21 32.38 23.85 -35.16
CA GLY A 21 33.21 24.02 -33.97
C GLY A 21 32.58 24.93 -32.92
N ARG A 22 33.33 25.24 -31.87
CA ARG A 22 32.95 26.17 -30.82
C ARG A 22 33.83 27.41 -30.87
N HIS A 23 33.20 28.55 -31.12
CA HIS A 23 33.87 29.82 -31.31
C HIS A 23 33.58 30.74 -30.10
N ALA A 24 34.62 31.13 -29.37
CA ALA A 24 34.49 31.95 -28.17
C ALA A 24 34.27 33.41 -28.52
N ASP A 25 33.33 34.09 -27.86
CA ASP A 25 33.13 35.55 -27.93
C ASP A 25 33.73 36.27 -26.69
N GLY A 26 34.17 35.54 -25.69
CA GLY A 26 34.61 36.08 -24.38
C GLY A 26 33.54 35.89 -23.30
N ASP A 27 33.95 36.17 -22.05
CA ASP A 27 33.06 36.15 -20.87
C ASP A 27 32.17 34.90 -20.72
N GLY A 28 32.65 33.74 -21.19
CA GLY A 28 31.93 32.48 -21.17
C GLY A 28 30.94 32.25 -22.30
N LEU A 29 30.75 33.23 -23.23
CA LEU A 29 29.89 33.08 -24.39
C LEU A 29 30.58 32.36 -25.53
N TYR A 30 29.93 31.38 -26.13
CA TYR A 30 30.39 30.60 -27.29
C TYR A 30 29.29 30.51 -28.36
N LEU A 31 29.66 30.58 -29.63
CA LEU A 31 28.83 30.10 -30.72
C LEU A 31 29.24 28.69 -31.07
N GLN A 32 28.33 27.76 -30.99
CA GLN A 32 28.53 26.39 -31.50
C GLN A 32 27.93 26.29 -32.90
N VAL A 33 28.76 25.86 -33.84
CA VAL A 33 28.37 25.52 -35.22
C VAL A 33 28.43 23.99 -35.32
N LYS A 34 27.33 23.34 -35.63
CA LYS A 34 27.28 21.88 -35.84
C LYS A 34 27.74 21.55 -37.28
N PRO A 35 28.17 20.29 -37.54
CA PRO A 35 28.50 19.85 -38.93
C PRO A 35 27.34 20.04 -39.90
N THR A 36 26.09 20.00 -39.42
CA THR A 36 24.87 20.25 -40.18
C THR A 36 24.63 21.73 -40.55
N GLY A 37 25.55 22.64 -40.14
CA GLY A 37 25.39 24.09 -40.31
C GLY A 37 24.51 24.79 -39.26
N ALA A 38 23.82 24.03 -38.39
CA ALA A 38 22.99 24.62 -37.34
C ALA A 38 23.89 25.35 -36.30
N ARG A 39 23.46 26.55 -35.89
CA ARG A 39 24.23 27.43 -34.99
C ARG A 39 23.45 27.71 -33.72
N SER A 40 24.11 27.66 -32.54
CA SER A 40 23.50 27.94 -31.27
C SER A 40 24.47 28.60 -30.28
N TRP A 41 23.94 29.50 -29.46
CA TRP A 41 24.69 30.21 -28.44
C TRP A 41 24.75 29.38 -27.17
N LEU A 42 25.93 29.28 -26.55
CA LEU A 42 26.20 28.57 -25.32
C LEU A 42 26.90 29.47 -24.31
N TYR A 43 26.49 29.41 -23.05
CA TYR A 43 27.21 30.01 -21.93
C TYR A 43 27.94 28.93 -21.12
N ARG A 44 29.26 29.11 -20.98
CA ARG A 44 30.13 28.16 -20.27
C ARG A 44 30.52 28.73 -18.91
N TYR A 45 30.30 27.98 -17.84
CA TYR A 45 30.67 28.34 -16.50
C TYR A 45 31.08 27.11 -15.67
N LYS A 46 31.72 27.35 -14.50
CA LYS A 46 32.09 26.29 -13.57
C LYS A 46 31.16 26.28 -12.35
N THR A 47 30.77 25.09 -11.88
CA THR A 47 30.10 24.87 -10.61
C THR A 47 30.96 23.89 -9.83
N GLY A 48 31.70 24.39 -8.83
CA GLY A 48 32.76 23.62 -8.19
C GLY A 48 33.83 23.18 -9.18
N ALA A 49 34.14 21.88 -9.22
CA ALA A 49 35.09 21.28 -10.17
C ALA A 49 34.48 20.99 -11.55
N LYS A 50 33.13 21.10 -11.73
CA LYS A 50 32.45 20.70 -12.96
C LYS A 50 32.27 21.89 -13.92
N LEU A 51 32.62 21.67 -15.20
CA LEU A 51 32.38 22.60 -16.27
C LEU A 51 30.98 22.35 -16.88
N THR A 52 30.14 23.38 -16.92
CA THR A 52 28.75 23.29 -17.42
C THR A 52 28.56 24.22 -18.61
N MET A 53 27.76 23.79 -19.60
CA MET A 53 27.36 24.58 -20.75
C MET A 53 25.84 24.74 -20.77
N LEU A 54 25.36 25.98 -20.81
CA LEU A 54 23.95 26.35 -20.85
C LEU A 54 23.59 26.92 -22.22
N GLY A 55 22.59 26.37 -22.90
CA GLY A 55 22.08 26.91 -24.17
C GLY A 55 21.30 28.22 -23.99
N LEU A 56 21.67 29.25 -24.77
CA LEU A 56 21.05 30.58 -24.76
C LEU A 56 20.09 30.82 -25.93
N GLY A 57 20.07 29.90 -26.93
CA GLY A 57 19.20 29.96 -28.10
C GLY A 57 19.92 29.76 -29.41
N GLY A 58 19.17 29.54 -30.49
CA GLY A 58 19.69 29.32 -31.84
C GLY A 58 19.93 30.64 -32.57
N TYR A 59 21.01 30.72 -33.38
CA TYR A 59 21.22 31.79 -34.35
C TYR A 59 20.55 31.38 -35.69
N PRO A 60 19.85 32.29 -36.42
CA PRO A 60 19.79 33.75 -36.22
C PRO A 60 18.68 34.26 -35.29
N ALA A 61 17.78 33.40 -34.72
CA ALA A 61 16.68 33.85 -33.88
C ALA A 61 17.20 34.59 -32.61
N VAL A 62 18.36 34.26 -32.10
CA VAL A 62 19.09 35.04 -31.09
C VAL A 62 20.32 35.64 -31.77
N GLY A 63 20.30 36.99 -31.92
CA GLY A 63 21.43 37.73 -32.45
C GLY A 63 22.61 37.80 -31.49
N LEU A 64 23.77 38.27 -31.99
CA LEU A 64 24.98 38.39 -31.17
C LEU A 64 24.80 39.34 -29.97
N ALA A 65 24.10 40.46 -30.16
CA ALA A 65 23.82 41.40 -29.09
C ALA A 65 22.95 40.79 -27.98
N ASP A 66 21.90 40.07 -28.38
CA ASP A 66 21.01 39.38 -27.44
C ASP A 66 21.72 38.23 -26.72
N ALA A 67 22.58 37.49 -27.44
CA ALA A 67 23.38 36.42 -26.86
C ALA A 67 24.33 36.97 -25.77
N ARG A 68 24.96 38.13 -26.00
CA ARG A 68 25.82 38.82 -25.01
C ARG A 68 25.01 39.25 -23.79
N LYS A 69 23.82 39.85 -24.02
CA LYS A 69 22.93 40.24 -22.91
C LYS A 69 22.52 39.04 -22.07
N LYS A 70 22.07 37.97 -22.69
CA LYS A 70 21.72 36.73 -22.02
C LYS A 70 22.90 36.10 -21.24
N ALA A 71 24.12 36.14 -21.82
CA ALA A 71 25.31 35.66 -21.14
C ALA A 71 25.65 36.50 -19.91
N GLN A 72 25.47 37.83 -20.02
CA GLN A 72 25.68 38.73 -18.87
C GLN A 72 24.68 38.51 -17.75
N GLU A 73 23.40 38.26 -18.07
CA GLU A 73 22.36 37.88 -17.09
C GLU A 73 22.74 36.58 -16.36
N ARG A 74 23.18 35.55 -17.08
CA ARG A 74 23.63 34.27 -16.49
C ARG A 74 24.89 34.43 -15.63
N ARG A 75 25.76 35.38 -15.99
CA ARG A 75 26.93 35.71 -15.21
C ARG A 75 26.55 36.40 -13.89
N ALA A 76 25.65 37.35 -13.93
CA ALA A 76 25.13 38.03 -12.73
C ALA A 76 24.44 37.04 -11.76
N GLU A 77 23.71 36.07 -12.28
CA GLU A 77 23.15 34.98 -11.46
C GLU A 77 24.24 34.16 -10.77
N ARG A 78 25.34 33.87 -11.46
CA ARG A 78 26.52 33.17 -10.87
C ARG A 78 27.21 33.99 -9.81
N GLU A 79 27.37 35.29 -10.02
CA GLU A 79 27.98 36.23 -9.04
C GLU A 79 27.11 36.33 -7.78
N ALA A 80 25.79 36.11 -7.91
CA ALA A 80 24.82 36.03 -6.80
C ALA A 80 24.72 34.60 -6.18
N ASP A 81 25.70 33.72 -6.46
CA ASP A 81 25.78 32.30 -6.01
C ASP A 81 24.57 31.44 -6.41
N LYS A 82 23.89 31.78 -7.49
CA LYS A 82 22.78 31.01 -8.07
C LYS A 82 23.26 30.20 -9.26
N ASP A 83 22.85 28.93 -9.37
CA ASP A 83 23.14 28.10 -10.55
C ASP A 83 22.17 28.40 -11.70
N PRO A 84 22.63 28.99 -12.82
CA PRO A 84 21.74 29.32 -13.97
C PRO A 84 21.02 28.12 -14.57
N LEU A 85 21.61 26.91 -14.49
CA LEU A 85 20.97 25.69 -14.96
C LEU A 85 19.84 25.24 -14.03
N ALA A 86 20.06 25.34 -12.73
CA ALA A 86 19.03 25.07 -11.73
C ALA A 86 17.88 26.04 -11.82
N LEU A 87 18.19 27.36 -11.98
CA LEU A 87 17.16 28.39 -12.19
C LEU A 87 16.36 28.14 -13.48
N LYS A 88 17.02 27.78 -14.58
CA LYS A 88 16.34 27.46 -15.82
C LYS A 88 15.44 26.23 -15.69
N ARG A 89 15.87 25.22 -14.96
CA ARG A 89 15.06 24.03 -14.65
C ARG A 89 13.87 24.37 -13.76
N ALA A 90 14.10 25.16 -12.72
CA ALA A 90 13.02 25.64 -11.84
C ALA A 90 12.00 26.50 -12.61
N ALA A 91 12.46 27.43 -13.46
CA ALA A 91 11.59 28.22 -14.32
C ALA A 91 10.82 27.37 -15.36
N ALA A 92 11.46 26.32 -15.90
CA ALA A 92 10.79 25.39 -16.79
C ALA A 92 9.75 24.52 -16.05
N LEU A 93 9.99 24.17 -14.78
CA LEU A 93 9.02 23.50 -13.91
C LEU A 93 7.86 24.44 -13.53
N LEU A 94 8.14 25.72 -13.29
CA LEU A 94 7.11 26.76 -13.00
C LEU A 94 6.34 27.17 -14.27
N ALA A 95 7.01 27.22 -15.43
CA ALA A 95 6.36 27.48 -16.73
C ALA A 95 5.59 26.26 -17.26
N ALA A 96 5.83 25.08 -16.72
CA ALA A 96 4.98 23.92 -16.81
C ALA A 96 3.91 23.94 -15.70
N GLU A 97 3.36 25.12 -15.33
CA GLU A 97 2.04 25.14 -14.72
C GLU A 97 1.11 24.39 -15.67
N PRO A 98 0.44 23.32 -15.20
CA PRO A 98 -0.48 22.62 -16.05
C PRO A 98 -1.50 23.66 -16.52
N GLU A 99 -1.66 23.82 -17.83
CA GLU A 99 -2.87 24.45 -18.40
C GLU A 99 -4.03 23.87 -17.59
N SER A 100 -4.87 24.73 -17.00
CA SER A 100 -6.04 24.29 -16.22
C SER A 100 -6.68 23.14 -16.99
N PRO A 101 -6.83 21.95 -16.37
CA PRO A 101 -7.19 20.77 -17.13
C PRO A 101 -8.53 21.03 -17.82
N VAL A 102 -8.55 20.94 -19.15
CA VAL A 102 -9.78 21.06 -19.96
C VAL A 102 -10.76 19.94 -19.63
N GLY A 103 -10.34 18.98 -18.80
CA GLY A 103 -11.11 17.84 -18.31
C GLY A 103 -10.93 17.63 -16.78
N LYS A 104 -11.67 16.68 -16.24
CA LYS A 104 -11.57 16.33 -14.83
C LYS A 104 -10.17 15.85 -14.46
N THR A 105 -9.69 16.27 -13.30
CA THR A 105 -8.43 15.80 -12.71
C THR A 105 -8.56 14.35 -12.23
N PHE A 106 -7.42 13.66 -12.04
CA PHE A 106 -7.43 12.32 -11.43
C PHE A 106 -8.07 12.31 -10.03
N ALA A 107 -7.82 13.34 -9.22
CA ALA A 107 -8.39 13.44 -7.87
C ALA A 107 -9.92 13.57 -7.88
N GLU A 108 -10.48 14.37 -8.78
CA GLU A 108 -11.93 14.50 -8.95
C GLU A 108 -12.57 13.19 -9.40
N VAL A 109 -11.98 12.50 -10.37
CA VAL A 109 -12.48 11.20 -10.83
C VAL A 109 -12.33 10.13 -9.76
N ALA A 110 -11.26 10.15 -8.97
CA ALA A 110 -11.07 9.24 -7.83
C ALA A 110 -12.15 9.46 -6.77
N ALA A 111 -12.51 10.71 -6.47
CA ALA A 111 -13.60 11.03 -5.54
C ALA A 111 -14.96 10.54 -6.06
N GLU A 112 -15.25 10.73 -7.35
CA GLU A 112 -16.47 10.20 -7.98
C GLU A 112 -16.51 8.66 -7.92
N TYR A 113 -15.39 8.00 -8.21
CA TYR A 113 -15.28 6.55 -8.11
C TYR A 113 -15.58 6.05 -6.69
N LEU A 114 -14.99 6.68 -5.66
CA LEU A 114 -15.22 6.33 -4.26
C LEU A 114 -16.70 6.50 -3.89
N GLU A 115 -17.30 7.59 -4.29
CA GLU A 115 -18.72 7.87 -4.02
C GLU A 115 -19.65 6.85 -4.67
N ALA A 116 -19.42 6.55 -5.95
CA ALA A 116 -20.21 5.58 -6.70
C ALA A 116 -20.13 4.14 -6.13
N HIS A 117 -18.98 3.78 -5.52
CA HIS A 117 -18.74 2.40 -5.09
C HIS A 117 -18.88 2.19 -3.57
N LYS A 118 -18.95 3.26 -2.75
CA LYS A 118 -18.98 3.16 -1.28
C LYS A 118 -20.09 2.26 -0.73
N ALA A 119 -21.24 2.27 -1.36
CA ALA A 119 -22.39 1.45 -0.95
C ALA A 119 -22.12 -0.07 -1.11
N GLY A 120 -21.25 -0.47 -2.02
CA GLY A 120 -20.86 -1.86 -2.23
C GLY A 120 -19.82 -2.39 -1.23
N TRP A 121 -19.18 -1.51 -0.46
CA TRP A 121 -18.15 -1.93 0.49
C TRP A 121 -18.70 -2.19 1.87
N LYS A 122 -18.53 -3.43 2.33
CA LYS A 122 -19.07 -3.92 3.61
C LYS A 122 -18.38 -3.31 4.85
N SER A 123 -17.25 -2.64 4.72
CA SER A 123 -16.48 -2.17 5.87
C SER A 123 -15.90 -0.78 5.65
N ALA A 124 -16.03 0.08 6.67
CA ALA A 124 -15.39 1.40 6.70
C ALA A 124 -13.85 1.32 6.49
N LYS A 125 -13.22 0.21 6.91
CA LYS A 125 -11.80 -0.06 6.68
C LYS A 125 -11.48 -0.19 5.19
N THR A 126 -12.37 -0.78 4.40
CA THR A 126 -12.18 -0.90 2.94
C THR A 126 -12.18 0.50 2.30
N LEU A 127 -13.17 1.33 2.63
CA LEU A 127 -13.23 2.72 2.16
C LEU A 127 -11.98 3.51 2.55
N TYR A 128 -11.53 3.37 3.81
CA TYR A 128 -10.30 4.00 4.29
C TYR A 128 -9.07 3.57 3.47
N ILE A 129 -8.91 2.26 3.20
CA ILE A 129 -7.79 1.73 2.42
C ILE A 129 -7.81 2.26 0.98
N TRP A 130 -8.98 2.33 0.35
CA TRP A 130 -9.14 2.90 -0.99
C TRP A 130 -8.77 4.37 -1.00
N ARG A 131 -9.36 5.15 -0.09
CA ARG A 131 -9.09 6.58 0.06
C ARG A 131 -7.61 6.84 0.29
N HIS A 132 -7.00 6.15 1.26
CA HIS A 132 -5.57 6.29 1.54
C HIS A 132 -4.69 5.95 0.32
N SER A 133 -5.03 4.93 -0.44
CA SER A 133 -4.28 4.59 -1.66
C SER A 133 -4.39 5.68 -2.73
N LEU A 134 -5.57 6.26 -2.91
CA LEU A 134 -5.83 7.24 -3.96
C LEU A 134 -5.38 8.64 -3.57
N GLU A 135 -5.55 9.07 -2.32
CA GLU A 135 -5.15 10.40 -1.87
C GLU A 135 -3.66 10.49 -1.58
N HIS A 136 -3.12 9.57 -0.75
CA HIS A 136 -1.73 9.63 -0.27
C HIS A 136 -0.70 9.20 -1.30
N TYR A 137 -1.03 8.23 -2.14
CA TYR A 137 -0.07 7.75 -3.15
C TYR A 137 -0.32 8.42 -4.51
N ALA A 138 -1.48 8.18 -5.11
CA ALA A 138 -1.76 8.68 -6.45
C ALA A 138 -2.06 10.18 -6.47
N GLY A 139 -2.76 10.69 -5.44
CA GLY A 139 -3.11 12.11 -5.30
C GLY A 139 -1.88 13.00 -5.18
N GLU A 140 -0.90 12.60 -4.36
CA GLU A 140 0.37 13.32 -4.22
C GLU A 140 1.21 13.27 -5.52
N ALA A 141 1.13 12.17 -6.27
CA ALA A 141 1.93 11.99 -7.48
C ALA A 141 1.36 12.72 -8.70
N PHE A 142 0.06 12.63 -8.95
CA PHE A 142 -0.61 13.17 -10.13
C PHE A 142 -2.10 13.52 -9.92
N GLY A 143 -2.51 13.76 -8.67
CA GLY A 143 -3.91 14.08 -8.36
C GLY A 143 -4.46 15.30 -9.12
N ALA A 144 -3.63 16.34 -9.33
CA ALA A 144 -3.98 17.55 -10.06
C ALA A 144 -3.87 17.42 -11.60
N VAL A 145 -3.35 16.29 -12.09
CA VAL A 145 -3.21 16.07 -13.53
C VAL A 145 -4.56 15.70 -14.15
N ALA A 146 -4.89 16.22 -15.33
CA ALA A 146 -6.08 15.81 -16.07
C ALA A 146 -6.05 14.29 -16.32
N VAL A 147 -7.16 13.59 -16.05
CA VAL A 147 -7.21 12.12 -16.04
C VAL A 147 -6.88 11.50 -17.40
N ASP A 148 -7.11 12.22 -18.50
CA ASP A 148 -6.74 11.83 -19.85
C ASP A 148 -5.23 11.92 -20.11
N LYS A 149 -4.50 12.74 -19.34
CA LYS A 149 -3.04 12.94 -19.43
C LYS A 149 -2.24 12.02 -18.50
N VAL A 150 -2.90 11.29 -17.61
CA VAL A 150 -2.20 10.30 -16.76
C VAL A 150 -1.65 9.19 -17.65
N ASP A 151 -0.34 9.04 -17.67
CA ASP A 151 0.41 8.15 -18.55
C ASP A 151 1.20 7.06 -17.81
N LYS A 152 1.79 6.14 -18.55
CA LYS A 152 2.61 5.05 -18.01
C LYS A 152 3.85 5.54 -17.23
N PRO A 153 4.64 6.51 -17.69
CA PRO A 153 5.73 7.09 -16.93
C PRO A 153 5.34 7.54 -15.52
N MET A 154 4.19 8.21 -15.36
CA MET A 154 3.66 8.65 -14.06
C MET A 154 3.33 7.46 -13.16
N ILE A 155 2.68 6.42 -13.68
CA ILE A 155 2.37 5.20 -12.93
C ILE A 155 3.66 4.49 -12.49
N VAL A 156 4.66 4.40 -13.37
CA VAL A 156 5.96 3.79 -13.05
C VAL A 156 6.69 4.60 -11.98
N ALA A 157 6.68 5.93 -12.07
CA ALA A 157 7.30 6.81 -11.07
C ALA A 157 6.64 6.65 -9.69
N LEU A 158 5.31 6.57 -9.63
CA LEU A 158 4.54 6.31 -8.42
C LEU A 158 4.91 4.97 -7.76
N LEU A 159 4.96 3.91 -8.55
CA LEU A 159 5.09 2.54 -8.02
C LEU A 159 6.53 2.14 -7.70
N ARG A 160 7.52 2.66 -8.44
CA ARG A 160 8.93 2.25 -8.34
C ARG A 160 9.50 2.31 -6.92
N PRO A 161 9.30 3.37 -6.13
CA PRO A 161 9.84 3.47 -4.76
C PRO A 161 9.32 2.40 -3.82
N ILE A 162 8.05 1.96 -4.03
CA ILE A 162 7.35 1.05 -3.11
C ILE A 162 7.25 -0.38 -3.63
N TRP A 163 7.67 -0.65 -4.88
CA TRP A 163 7.45 -1.95 -5.51
C TRP A 163 8.15 -3.10 -4.80
N ASN A 164 9.42 -2.89 -4.44
CA ASN A 164 10.22 -3.91 -3.76
C ASN A 164 10.14 -3.82 -2.24
N GLU A 165 9.96 -2.62 -1.67
CA GLU A 165 9.90 -2.42 -0.23
C GLU A 165 8.55 -2.84 0.38
N LYS A 166 7.45 -2.51 -0.32
CA LYS A 166 6.07 -2.72 0.13
C LYS A 166 5.23 -3.35 -0.98
N PRO A 167 5.58 -4.56 -1.47
CA PRO A 167 4.99 -5.12 -2.69
C PRO A 167 3.47 -5.24 -2.63
N GLU A 168 2.89 -5.67 -1.52
CA GLU A 168 1.43 -5.75 -1.37
C GLU A 168 0.74 -4.39 -1.45
N THR A 169 1.36 -3.35 -0.85
CA THR A 169 0.85 -1.98 -0.93
C THR A 169 0.95 -1.46 -2.35
N ALA A 170 2.09 -1.65 -3.02
CA ALA A 170 2.30 -1.25 -4.41
C ALA A 170 1.27 -1.89 -5.36
N GLY A 171 1.04 -3.21 -5.21
CA GLY A 171 0.02 -3.91 -5.99
C GLY A 171 -1.40 -3.44 -5.73
N ARG A 172 -1.71 -3.10 -4.49
CA ARG A 172 -3.01 -2.53 -4.12
C ARG A 172 -3.17 -1.13 -4.71
N VAL A 173 -2.19 -0.24 -4.55
CA VAL A 173 -2.20 1.11 -5.14
C VAL A 173 -2.38 1.02 -6.66
N ARG A 174 -1.60 0.16 -7.33
CA ARG A 174 -1.75 -0.08 -8.76
C ARG A 174 -3.18 -0.47 -9.14
N ARG A 175 -3.76 -1.46 -8.45
CA ARG A 175 -5.15 -1.92 -8.73
C ARG A 175 -6.19 -0.83 -8.49
N HIS A 176 -6.00 -0.01 -7.46
CA HIS A 176 -6.92 1.10 -7.18
C HIS A 176 -6.82 2.18 -8.26
N VAL A 177 -5.62 2.55 -8.69
CA VAL A 177 -5.41 3.48 -9.80
C VAL A 177 -5.97 2.92 -11.11
N GLU A 178 -5.72 1.64 -11.41
CA GLU A 178 -6.28 0.96 -12.58
C GLU A 178 -7.81 1.03 -12.60
N ALA A 179 -8.46 0.82 -11.45
CA ALA A 179 -9.91 0.89 -11.34
C ALA A 179 -10.46 2.30 -11.61
N VAL A 180 -9.82 3.34 -11.04
CA VAL A 180 -10.20 4.74 -11.29
C VAL A 180 -10.02 5.10 -12.77
N LEU A 181 -8.92 4.69 -13.38
CA LEU A 181 -8.68 4.97 -14.82
C LEU A 181 -9.63 4.20 -15.74
N ASN A 182 -10.06 3.00 -15.34
CA ASN A 182 -11.12 2.27 -16.07
C ASN A 182 -12.49 2.94 -15.90
N PHE A 183 -12.79 3.46 -14.71
CA PHE A 183 -13.98 4.25 -14.46
C PHE A 183 -13.97 5.53 -15.31
N ALA A 184 -12.83 6.24 -15.36
CA ALA A 184 -12.66 7.40 -16.22
C ALA A 184 -12.92 7.09 -17.70
N ARG A 185 -12.46 5.92 -18.18
CA ARG A 185 -12.70 5.47 -19.54
C ARG A 185 -14.17 5.15 -19.80
N ALA A 186 -14.83 4.51 -18.84
CA ALA A 186 -16.24 4.16 -18.95
C ALA A 186 -17.18 5.38 -18.96
N HIS A 187 -16.69 6.54 -18.46
CA HIS A 187 -17.41 7.82 -18.43
C HIS A 187 -16.88 8.81 -19.49
N ASP A 188 -16.10 8.35 -20.46
CA ASP A 188 -15.52 9.16 -21.55
C ASP A 188 -14.64 10.33 -21.09
N TYR A 189 -14.14 10.28 -19.81
CA TYR A 189 -13.18 11.27 -19.29
C TYR A 189 -11.76 11.04 -19.81
N ARG A 190 -11.49 9.87 -20.37
CA ARG A 190 -10.24 9.52 -21.05
C ARG A 190 -10.49 8.50 -22.15
N SER A 191 -9.61 8.48 -23.14
CA SER A 191 -9.58 7.50 -24.22
C SER A 191 -8.31 6.62 -24.16
N GLY A 192 -8.26 5.56 -24.97
CA GLY A 192 -7.10 4.69 -25.09
C GLY A 192 -6.98 3.63 -23.99
N GLU A 193 -5.84 2.95 -23.97
CA GLU A 193 -5.55 1.89 -23.01
C GLU A 193 -5.26 2.42 -21.60
N ASN A 194 -5.50 1.58 -20.59
CA ASN A 194 -5.25 1.94 -19.21
C ASN A 194 -3.75 1.82 -18.88
N PRO A 195 -3.05 2.94 -18.57
CA PRO A 195 -1.61 2.91 -18.28
C PRO A 195 -1.25 2.16 -16.99
N ALA A 196 -2.22 1.90 -16.09
CA ALA A 196 -2.02 1.11 -14.87
C ALA A 196 -2.35 -0.38 -15.05
N ALA A 197 -2.76 -0.81 -16.27
CA ALA A 197 -3.01 -2.21 -16.56
C ALA A 197 -1.76 -3.07 -16.33
N TRP A 198 -1.95 -4.25 -15.72
CA TRP A 198 -0.84 -5.17 -15.46
C TRP A 198 -0.46 -5.94 -16.72
N ARG A 199 -1.43 -6.70 -17.27
CA ARG A 199 -1.21 -7.56 -18.42
C ARG A 199 -0.98 -6.72 -19.69
N GLY A 200 0.01 -7.13 -20.47
CA GLY A 200 0.38 -6.44 -21.71
C GLY A 200 1.08 -5.09 -21.53
N ASN A 201 1.22 -4.60 -20.28
CA ASN A 201 1.76 -3.26 -20.01
C ASN A 201 2.78 -3.27 -18.84
N LEU A 202 2.35 -3.11 -17.57
CA LEU A 202 3.27 -2.94 -16.43
C LEU A 202 4.02 -4.22 -16.09
N GLN A 203 3.57 -5.38 -16.49
CA GLN A 203 4.31 -6.66 -16.34
C GLN A 203 5.69 -6.65 -16.99
N PHE A 204 5.95 -5.76 -17.95
CA PHE A 204 7.25 -5.57 -18.57
C PHE A 204 8.10 -4.50 -17.88
N ALA A 205 7.51 -3.70 -17.00
CA ALA A 205 8.20 -2.65 -16.25
C ALA A 205 8.58 -3.07 -14.83
N PHE A 206 7.89 -4.07 -14.28
CA PHE A 206 8.07 -4.55 -12.90
C PHE A 206 8.08 -6.08 -12.84
N VAL A 207 8.86 -6.60 -11.90
CA VAL A 207 8.82 -8.03 -11.55
C VAL A 207 7.47 -8.35 -10.89
N GLU A 208 6.88 -9.50 -11.19
CA GLU A 208 5.64 -9.97 -10.58
C GLU A 208 5.79 -10.06 -9.06
N GLN A 209 4.81 -9.55 -8.32
CA GLN A 209 4.90 -9.41 -6.85
C GLN A 209 5.16 -10.73 -6.12
N GLY A 210 4.56 -11.83 -6.59
CA GLY A 210 4.81 -13.16 -6.03
C GLY A 210 6.26 -13.63 -6.17
N LYS A 211 7.03 -13.05 -7.11
CA LYS A 211 8.46 -13.31 -7.29
C LYS A 211 9.34 -12.32 -6.50
N VAL A 212 8.82 -11.14 -6.18
CA VAL A 212 9.54 -10.15 -5.33
C VAL A 212 9.59 -10.62 -3.89
N ARG A 213 8.50 -11.16 -3.39
CA ARG A 213 8.39 -11.72 -2.06
C ARG A 213 7.55 -12.98 -2.11
N ALA A 214 8.17 -14.11 -1.77
CA ALA A 214 7.41 -15.35 -1.56
C ALA A 214 6.30 -15.08 -0.54
N VAL A 215 5.10 -15.58 -0.82
CA VAL A 215 4.00 -15.51 0.14
C VAL A 215 4.43 -16.33 1.37
N ALA A 216 4.90 -15.64 2.40
CA ALA A 216 5.14 -16.29 3.69
C ALA A 216 3.77 -16.57 4.32
N HIS A 217 3.49 -17.82 4.63
CA HIS A 217 2.36 -18.17 5.49
C HIS A 217 2.51 -17.43 6.82
N HIS A 218 1.39 -17.14 7.47
CA HIS A 218 1.45 -16.59 8.83
C HIS A 218 2.22 -17.58 9.70
N ALA A 219 3.26 -17.08 10.38
CA ALA A 219 4.02 -17.90 11.29
C ALA A 219 3.08 -18.49 12.36
N ALA A 220 3.03 -19.80 12.42
CA ALA A 220 2.19 -20.59 13.28
C ALA A 220 3.05 -21.30 14.33
N LEU A 221 2.51 -21.46 15.53
CA LEU A 221 3.13 -22.29 16.56
C LEU A 221 2.95 -23.76 16.15
N PRO A 222 4.00 -24.60 16.17
CA PRO A 222 3.82 -26.04 16.06
C PRO A 222 2.83 -26.53 17.13
N TYR A 223 1.86 -27.35 16.74
CA TYR A 223 0.82 -27.78 17.69
C TYR A 223 1.41 -28.50 18.91
N ALA A 224 2.50 -29.23 18.78
CA ALA A 224 3.19 -29.89 19.88
C ALA A 224 3.68 -28.92 20.98
N GLU A 225 3.91 -27.65 20.65
CA GLU A 225 4.32 -26.61 21.62
C GLU A 225 3.12 -25.89 22.25
N LEU A 226 1.90 -26.13 21.77
CA LEU A 226 0.73 -25.36 22.18
C LEU A 226 0.35 -25.52 23.65
N PRO A 227 0.35 -26.72 24.27
CA PRO A 227 0.05 -26.86 25.70
C PRO A 227 1.01 -26.03 26.57
N ALA A 228 2.31 -26.10 26.27
CA ALA A 228 3.32 -25.32 27.00
C ALA A 228 3.12 -23.80 26.81
N PHE A 229 2.78 -23.37 25.61
CA PHE A 229 2.47 -21.97 25.33
C PHE A 229 1.25 -21.49 26.11
N LEU A 230 0.18 -22.27 26.15
CA LEU A 230 -1.04 -21.92 26.90
C LEU A 230 -0.80 -21.88 28.40
N LYS A 231 0.04 -22.77 28.93
CA LYS A 231 0.46 -22.70 30.32
C LYS A 231 1.14 -21.35 30.64
N GLN A 232 2.09 -20.92 29.81
CA GLN A 232 2.75 -19.62 29.98
C GLN A 232 1.79 -18.44 29.78
N LEU A 233 0.82 -18.55 28.85
CA LEU A 233 -0.20 -17.53 28.66
C LEU A 233 -1.07 -17.37 29.91
N ARG A 234 -1.49 -18.47 30.54
CA ARG A 234 -2.34 -18.51 31.74
C ARG A 234 -1.64 -18.00 33.02
N GLU A 235 -0.31 -17.95 33.06
CA GLU A 235 0.45 -17.31 34.14
C GLU A 235 0.29 -15.78 34.14
N ARG A 236 -0.23 -15.22 33.07
CA ARG A 236 -0.48 -13.77 32.91
C ARG A 236 -1.92 -13.44 33.27
N THR A 237 -2.15 -12.19 33.62
CA THR A 237 -3.48 -11.70 34.01
C THR A 237 -4.01 -10.65 33.03
N GLY A 238 -5.33 -10.50 33.03
CA GLY A 238 -6.05 -9.46 32.32
C GLY A 238 -6.94 -9.98 31.21
N VAL A 239 -7.92 -9.18 30.84
CA VAL A 239 -8.96 -9.53 29.84
C VAL A 239 -8.39 -9.91 28.47
N GLY A 240 -7.25 -9.33 28.09
CA GLY A 240 -6.58 -9.68 26.81
C GLY A 240 -6.02 -11.10 26.80
N VAL A 241 -5.62 -11.64 27.94
CA VAL A 241 -5.14 -13.03 28.10
C VAL A 241 -6.31 -13.99 27.88
N LEU A 242 -7.43 -13.75 28.58
CA LEU A 242 -8.66 -14.55 28.42
C LEU A 242 -9.18 -14.51 26.98
N ALA A 243 -9.17 -13.33 26.36
CA ALA A 243 -9.59 -13.17 24.96
C ALA A 243 -8.68 -13.96 24.01
N PHE A 244 -7.38 -14.01 24.27
CA PHE A 244 -6.46 -14.75 23.40
C PHE A 244 -6.59 -16.26 23.59
N GLU A 245 -6.71 -16.73 24.83
CA GLU A 245 -7.00 -18.13 25.10
C GLU A 245 -8.32 -18.57 24.44
N PHE A 246 -9.37 -17.76 24.55
CA PHE A 246 -10.65 -18.01 23.88
C PHE A 246 -10.52 -18.05 22.35
N ALA A 247 -9.69 -17.19 21.77
CA ALA A 247 -9.43 -17.20 20.32
C ALA A 247 -8.75 -18.52 19.88
N ILE A 248 -7.85 -19.06 20.69
CA ILE A 248 -7.17 -20.33 20.42
C ILE A 248 -8.16 -21.49 20.56
N LEU A 249 -8.88 -21.55 21.67
CA LEU A 249 -9.87 -22.61 21.96
C LEU A 249 -10.99 -22.70 20.92
N THR A 250 -11.40 -21.57 20.36
CA THR A 250 -12.49 -21.51 19.36
C THR A 250 -11.97 -21.51 17.93
N ALA A 251 -10.67 -21.40 17.70
CA ALA A 251 -10.03 -21.22 16.40
C ALA A 251 -10.64 -20.10 15.54
N CYS A 252 -11.30 -19.10 16.15
CA CYS A 252 -11.95 -17.98 15.48
C CYS A 252 -10.96 -16.87 15.11
N ARG A 253 -11.36 -15.97 14.18
CA ARG A 253 -10.51 -14.85 13.78
C ARG A 253 -10.44 -13.80 14.88
N THR A 254 -9.31 -13.11 14.99
CA THR A 254 -9.10 -12.04 15.99
C THR A 254 -10.25 -11.03 16.02
N SER A 255 -10.73 -10.57 14.87
CA SER A 255 -11.83 -9.59 14.83
C SER A 255 -13.18 -10.17 15.25
N GLU A 256 -13.40 -11.45 15.04
CA GLU A 256 -14.61 -12.17 15.48
C GLU A 256 -14.62 -12.26 17.01
N VAL A 257 -13.50 -12.69 17.60
CA VAL A 257 -13.34 -12.78 19.05
C VAL A 257 -13.41 -11.42 19.73
N LEU A 258 -12.59 -10.45 19.30
CA LEU A 258 -12.55 -9.15 19.96
C LEU A 258 -13.89 -8.39 19.91
N GLY A 259 -14.68 -8.60 18.86
CA GLY A 259 -16.00 -8.02 18.76
C GLY A 259 -17.14 -8.89 19.35
N ALA A 260 -16.84 -9.94 20.10
CA ALA A 260 -17.84 -10.80 20.71
C ALA A 260 -18.65 -10.08 21.78
N GLU A 261 -19.96 -10.30 21.77
CA GLU A 261 -20.92 -9.71 22.71
C GLU A 261 -21.57 -10.78 23.57
N TRP A 262 -21.92 -10.44 24.81
CA TRP A 262 -22.54 -11.38 25.75
C TRP A 262 -23.86 -11.98 25.25
N GLN A 263 -24.66 -11.20 24.53
CA GLN A 263 -25.93 -11.65 23.95
C GLN A 263 -25.79 -12.71 22.84
N GLU A 264 -24.57 -12.94 22.35
CA GLU A 264 -24.26 -13.93 21.31
C GLU A 264 -23.96 -15.31 21.90
N VAL A 265 -23.79 -15.40 23.23
CA VAL A 265 -23.42 -16.64 23.93
C VAL A 265 -24.62 -17.23 24.63
N ASP A 266 -24.98 -18.42 24.23
CA ASP A 266 -25.92 -19.30 24.93
C ASP A 266 -25.14 -20.28 25.79
N PHE A 267 -25.18 -20.08 27.12
CA PHE A 267 -24.46 -20.91 28.08
C PHE A 267 -25.11 -22.27 28.28
N ASP A 268 -26.44 -22.39 28.08
CA ASP A 268 -27.17 -23.63 28.26
C ASP A 268 -26.91 -24.60 27.12
N SER A 269 -26.99 -24.14 25.88
CA SER A 269 -26.65 -24.94 24.70
C SER A 269 -25.16 -24.98 24.39
N ARG A 270 -24.35 -24.17 25.08
CA ARG A 270 -22.91 -23.99 24.88
C ARG A 270 -22.57 -23.61 23.45
N LEU A 271 -23.21 -22.57 22.96
CA LEU A 271 -23.02 -22.05 21.61
C LEU A 271 -22.70 -20.57 21.62
N TRP A 272 -21.79 -20.17 20.75
CA TRP A 272 -21.55 -18.77 20.44
C TRP A 272 -21.97 -18.49 18.99
N SER A 273 -22.97 -17.62 18.82
CA SER A 273 -23.57 -17.29 17.54
C SER A 273 -23.05 -15.96 17.00
N ILE A 274 -22.12 -16.01 16.04
CA ILE A 274 -21.53 -14.82 15.44
C ILE A 274 -22.43 -14.32 14.30
N PRO A 275 -22.96 -13.09 14.35
CA PRO A 275 -23.83 -12.57 13.30
C PRO A 275 -23.08 -12.38 11.98
N GLY A 276 -23.76 -12.58 10.85
CA GLY A 276 -23.16 -12.50 9.51
C GLY A 276 -22.51 -11.15 9.21
N ALA A 277 -23.00 -10.06 9.79
CA ALA A 277 -22.42 -8.73 9.63
C ALA A 277 -20.94 -8.64 10.11
N ARG A 278 -20.53 -9.48 11.08
CA ARG A 278 -19.15 -9.56 11.57
C ARG A 278 -18.31 -10.61 10.85
N MET A 279 -18.95 -11.49 10.08
CA MET A 279 -18.25 -12.56 9.36
C MET A 279 -17.73 -12.09 7.99
N LYS A 280 -16.53 -12.52 7.62
CA LYS A 280 -15.92 -12.19 6.32
C LYS A 280 -16.79 -12.62 5.13
N ALA A 281 -17.45 -13.78 5.25
CA ALA A 281 -18.35 -14.33 4.23
C ALA A 281 -19.76 -13.71 4.24
N GLY A 282 -20.10 -12.93 5.26
CA GLY A 282 -21.44 -12.34 5.43
C GLY A 282 -22.53 -13.34 5.84
N LYS A 283 -22.15 -14.57 6.22
CA LYS A 283 -23.09 -15.59 6.74
C LYS A 283 -22.86 -15.76 8.24
N PRO A 284 -23.90 -15.95 9.07
CA PRO A 284 -23.72 -16.23 10.49
C PRO A 284 -22.91 -17.52 10.69
N HIS A 285 -22.21 -17.58 11.81
CA HIS A 285 -21.42 -18.75 12.19
C HIS A 285 -21.67 -19.13 13.64
N VAL A 286 -21.98 -20.39 13.89
CA VAL A 286 -22.21 -20.94 15.20
C VAL A 286 -20.97 -21.73 15.63
N VAL A 287 -20.42 -21.38 16.80
CA VAL A 287 -19.22 -21.99 17.39
C VAL A 287 -19.61 -22.79 18.62
N PRO A 288 -19.41 -24.11 18.64
CA PRO A 288 -19.61 -24.91 19.85
C PRO A 288 -18.51 -24.58 20.86
N LEU A 289 -18.89 -24.39 22.11
CA LEU A 289 -18.00 -24.01 23.21
C LEU A 289 -17.69 -25.23 24.08
N SER A 290 -16.39 -25.51 24.23
CA SER A 290 -15.86 -26.50 25.15
C SER A 290 -16.01 -26.05 26.62
N ASP A 291 -15.83 -26.96 27.58
CA ASP A 291 -15.88 -26.65 29.00
C ASP A 291 -14.88 -25.54 29.34
N ARG A 292 -13.64 -25.64 28.83
CA ARG A 292 -12.62 -24.62 29.04
C ARG A 292 -12.99 -23.26 28.44
N ALA A 293 -13.61 -23.23 27.27
CA ALA A 293 -14.06 -21.97 26.68
C ALA A 293 -15.16 -21.31 27.53
N ILE A 294 -16.07 -22.09 28.11
CA ILE A 294 -17.08 -21.62 29.07
C ILE A 294 -16.42 -21.06 30.36
N GLU A 295 -15.42 -21.74 30.90
CA GLU A 295 -14.68 -21.23 32.08
C GLU A 295 -14.01 -19.89 31.79
N VAL A 296 -13.37 -19.75 30.61
CA VAL A 296 -12.77 -18.49 30.18
C VAL A 296 -13.80 -17.37 30.06
N LEU A 297 -14.99 -17.66 29.51
CA LEU A 297 -16.09 -16.70 29.46
C LEU A 297 -16.59 -16.31 30.85
N LYS A 298 -16.73 -17.26 31.77
CA LYS A 298 -17.11 -16.97 33.16
C LYS A 298 -16.08 -16.07 33.85
N ALA A 299 -14.80 -16.34 33.67
CA ALA A 299 -13.74 -15.47 34.20
C ALA A 299 -13.74 -14.07 33.53
N ALA A 300 -14.14 -13.96 32.28
CA ALA A 300 -14.29 -12.68 31.61
C ALA A 300 -15.41 -11.80 32.20
N ALA A 301 -16.40 -12.40 32.84
CA ALA A 301 -17.48 -11.65 33.47
C ALA A 301 -16.99 -10.69 34.58
N ASP A 302 -15.89 -11.00 35.24
CA ASP A 302 -15.26 -10.15 36.26
C ASP A 302 -14.73 -8.83 35.68
N PHE A 303 -14.49 -8.77 34.37
CA PHE A 303 -14.05 -7.57 33.65
C PHE A 303 -15.20 -6.77 33.05
N ARG A 304 -16.45 -7.21 33.22
CA ARG A 304 -17.62 -6.54 32.66
C ARG A 304 -17.80 -5.15 33.29
N ARG A 305 -17.95 -4.13 32.48
CA ARG A 305 -18.11 -2.73 32.92
C ARG A 305 -19.54 -2.27 32.65
N GLY A 306 -20.37 -2.27 33.68
CA GLY A 306 -21.74 -1.75 33.59
C GLY A 306 -22.55 -2.41 32.49
N ALA A 307 -23.07 -1.60 31.56
CA ALA A 307 -23.91 -2.05 30.44
C ALA A 307 -23.11 -2.43 29.17
N ASP A 308 -21.77 -2.60 29.28
CA ASP A 308 -20.97 -3.00 28.11
C ASP A 308 -21.47 -4.34 27.54
N SER A 309 -21.76 -4.32 26.23
CA SER A 309 -22.20 -5.52 25.51
C SER A 309 -21.03 -6.47 25.19
N PHE A 310 -19.80 -5.91 25.07
CA PHE A 310 -18.62 -6.68 24.69
C PHE A 310 -18.12 -7.62 25.80
N ILE A 311 -17.78 -8.85 25.43
CA ILE A 311 -17.15 -9.82 26.35
C ILE A 311 -15.75 -9.36 26.75
N TRP A 312 -15.03 -8.72 25.82
CA TRP A 312 -13.65 -8.26 25.97
C TRP A 312 -13.61 -6.73 25.93
N PRO A 313 -13.97 -6.03 27.03
CA PRO A 313 -14.01 -4.57 27.05
C PRO A 313 -12.60 -3.97 26.93
N GLY A 314 -12.49 -2.94 26.11
CA GLY A 314 -11.25 -2.14 25.95
C GLY A 314 -11.15 -1.07 27.03
N ASP A 315 -10.09 -0.25 26.98
CA ASP A 315 -9.89 0.86 27.92
C ASP A 315 -10.94 1.96 27.78
N ARG A 316 -11.50 2.15 26.59
CA ARG A 316 -12.55 3.14 26.31
C ARG A 316 -13.93 2.52 26.50
N PRO A 317 -14.83 3.15 27.25
CA PRO A 317 -16.22 2.67 27.42
C PRO A 317 -16.91 2.40 26.08
N GLY A 318 -17.66 1.31 25.99
CA GLY A 318 -18.38 0.93 24.78
C GLY A 318 -17.49 0.54 23.60
N ARG A 319 -16.21 0.24 23.83
CA ARG A 319 -15.29 -0.25 22.80
C ARG A 319 -14.66 -1.56 23.22
N PRO A 320 -14.51 -2.51 22.28
CA PRO A 320 -13.78 -3.75 22.56
C PRO A 320 -12.28 -3.53 22.66
N LEU A 321 -11.55 -4.55 23.05
CA LEU A 321 -10.09 -4.59 22.97
C LEU A 321 -9.56 -4.22 21.60
N SER A 322 -8.37 -3.61 21.56
CA SER A 322 -7.69 -3.24 20.33
C SER A 322 -7.27 -4.49 19.52
N ASN A 323 -7.32 -4.38 18.20
CA ASN A 323 -6.76 -5.41 17.29
C ASN A 323 -5.27 -5.72 17.53
N MET A 324 -4.56 -4.84 18.22
CA MET A 324 -3.14 -5.03 18.57
C MET A 324 -2.95 -5.86 19.84
N THR A 325 -4.00 -6.14 20.61
CA THR A 325 -3.91 -6.78 21.93
C THR A 325 -3.15 -8.11 21.87
N PHE A 326 -3.53 -9.02 20.97
CA PHE A 326 -2.88 -10.32 20.84
C PHE A 326 -1.43 -10.21 20.37
N LEU A 327 -1.14 -9.30 19.45
CA LEU A 327 0.24 -9.05 18.99
C LEU A 327 1.11 -8.50 20.13
N MET A 328 0.56 -7.61 20.95
CA MET A 328 1.29 -7.06 22.11
C MET A 328 1.49 -8.11 23.21
N LEU A 329 0.55 -9.03 23.40
CA LEU A 329 0.72 -10.19 24.30
C LEU A 329 1.84 -11.09 23.81
N LEU A 330 1.85 -11.47 22.54
CA LEU A 330 2.91 -12.29 21.94
C LEU A 330 4.29 -11.63 22.13
N ARG A 331 4.39 -10.33 21.90
CA ARG A 331 5.64 -9.57 22.14
C ARG A 331 6.08 -9.61 23.62
N ARG A 332 5.14 -9.45 24.56
CA ARG A 332 5.44 -9.55 26.01
C ARG A 332 5.79 -10.95 26.46
N MET A 333 5.49 -11.96 25.65
CA MET A 333 5.87 -13.36 25.84
C MET A 333 7.15 -13.73 25.09
N ASP A 334 7.85 -12.74 24.50
CA ASP A 334 9.02 -12.92 23.64
C ASP A 334 8.78 -13.85 22.44
N ARG A 335 7.51 -13.89 21.98
CA ARG A 335 7.07 -14.66 20.80
C ARG A 335 6.66 -13.74 19.64
N SER A 336 7.53 -12.78 19.32
CA SER A 336 7.36 -11.90 18.16
C SER A 336 7.46 -12.64 16.80
N ASP A 337 7.94 -13.86 16.83
CA ASP A 337 7.98 -14.81 15.72
C ASP A 337 6.58 -15.29 15.30
N LEU A 338 5.58 -15.22 16.19
CA LEU A 338 4.24 -15.73 15.98
C LEU A 338 3.23 -14.63 15.61
N THR A 339 2.12 -15.06 15.01
CA THR A 339 0.95 -14.21 14.79
C THR A 339 -0.30 -14.83 15.40
N ALA A 340 -1.24 -14.01 15.90
CA ALA A 340 -2.50 -14.52 16.42
C ALA A 340 -3.30 -15.33 15.35
N HIS A 341 -3.14 -14.99 14.06
CA HIS A 341 -3.76 -15.73 12.97
C HIS A 341 -3.12 -17.10 12.75
N GLY A 342 -1.82 -17.24 13.05
CA GLY A 342 -1.07 -18.51 12.94
C GLY A 342 -1.65 -19.63 13.80
N PHE A 343 -2.25 -19.32 14.95
CA PHE A 343 -2.89 -20.34 15.80
C PHE A 343 -4.07 -21.06 15.15
N ARG A 344 -4.68 -20.47 14.13
CA ARG A 344 -5.68 -21.16 13.31
C ARG A 344 -5.04 -22.20 12.39
N SER A 345 -3.81 -21.95 11.93
CA SER A 345 -3.01 -22.95 11.21
C SER A 345 -2.59 -24.07 12.19
N THR A 346 -2.15 -23.71 13.39
CA THR A 346 -1.84 -24.69 14.47
C THR A 346 -3.01 -25.65 14.72
N PHE A 347 -4.25 -25.13 14.85
CA PHE A 347 -5.46 -25.96 14.96
C PHE A 347 -5.66 -26.83 13.72
N ARG A 348 -5.51 -26.26 12.51
CA ARG A 348 -5.71 -27.01 11.27
C ARG A 348 -4.70 -28.14 11.07
N ASP A 349 -3.44 -27.88 11.45
CA ASP A 349 -2.34 -28.86 11.39
C ASP A 349 -2.60 -29.98 12.40
N TRP A 350 -2.96 -29.65 13.66
CA TRP A 350 -3.33 -30.61 14.67
C TRP A 350 -4.47 -31.52 14.21
N VAL A 351 -5.58 -30.97 13.67
CA VAL A 351 -6.68 -31.79 13.14
C VAL A 351 -6.21 -32.73 12.06
N SER A 352 -5.36 -32.26 11.15
CA SER A 352 -4.91 -33.05 9.99
C SER A 352 -3.95 -34.17 10.35
N GLU A 353 -3.14 -33.98 11.41
CA GLU A 353 -2.04 -34.88 11.73
C GLU A 353 -2.37 -35.83 12.89
N THR A 354 -3.33 -35.46 13.76
CA THR A 354 -3.59 -36.22 15.00
C THR A 354 -5.02 -36.76 15.09
N THR A 355 -5.91 -36.42 14.16
CA THR A 355 -7.31 -36.84 14.24
C THR A 355 -7.80 -37.47 12.94
N ASP A 356 -8.86 -38.28 13.05
CA ASP A 356 -9.54 -38.91 11.90
C ASP A 356 -10.74 -38.10 11.39
N TYR A 357 -10.93 -36.84 11.85
CA TYR A 357 -12.03 -36.01 11.36
C TYR A 357 -11.84 -35.65 9.90
N PRO A 358 -12.89 -35.76 9.08
CA PRO A 358 -12.84 -35.27 7.71
C PRO A 358 -12.42 -33.81 7.67
N GLY A 359 -11.49 -33.45 6.77
CA GLY A 359 -10.94 -32.09 6.68
C GLY A 359 -12.00 -31.00 6.57
N GLU A 360 -13.19 -31.32 6.04
CA GLU A 360 -14.34 -30.43 5.97
C GLU A 360 -14.87 -29.98 7.34
N VAL A 361 -14.75 -30.83 8.39
CA VAL A 361 -15.18 -30.47 9.75
C VAL A 361 -14.29 -29.33 10.28
N ALA A 362 -12.98 -29.43 10.06
CA ALA A 362 -12.03 -28.38 10.41
C ALA A 362 -12.26 -27.08 9.61
N GLU A 363 -12.47 -27.19 8.29
CA GLU A 363 -12.77 -26.02 7.44
C GLU A 363 -14.04 -25.30 7.88
N MET A 364 -15.06 -26.06 8.29
CA MET A 364 -16.29 -25.48 8.85
C MET A 364 -16.10 -24.88 10.24
N ALA A 365 -15.29 -25.50 11.12
CA ALA A 365 -14.92 -24.92 12.41
C ALA A 365 -14.17 -23.59 12.21
N LEU A 366 -13.32 -23.50 11.20
CA LEU A 366 -12.61 -22.29 10.82
C LEU A 366 -13.47 -21.26 10.06
N ALA A 367 -14.75 -21.53 9.81
CA ALA A 367 -15.62 -20.69 8.97
C ALA A 367 -14.95 -20.32 7.63
N HIS A 368 -14.31 -21.31 6.99
CA HIS A 368 -13.78 -21.15 5.63
C HIS A 368 -14.88 -21.39 4.59
N VAL A 369 -14.83 -20.62 3.53
CA VAL A 369 -15.76 -20.79 2.40
C VAL A 369 -15.30 -22.00 1.59
N VAL A 370 -16.21 -22.95 1.35
CA VAL A 370 -15.94 -24.09 0.47
C VAL A 370 -15.68 -23.54 -0.94
N ALA A 371 -14.48 -23.79 -1.46
CA ALA A 371 -14.06 -23.26 -2.76
C ALA A 371 -14.86 -23.87 -3.92
N ASN A 372 -15.34 -25.10 -3.76
CA ASN A 372 -16.16 -25.79 -4.75
C ASN A 372 -17.64 -25.36 -4.64
N LYS A 373 -18.09 -24.56 -5.60
CA LYS A 373 -19.48 -24.05 -5.66
C LYS A 373 -20.53 -25.18 -5.76
N VAL A 374 -20.19 -26.27 -6.41
CA VAL A 374 -21.09 -27.45 -6.56
C VAL A 374 -21.25 -28.13 -5.21
N GLU A 375 -20.16 -28.40 -4.50
CA GLU A 375 -20.18 -28.98 -3.16
C GLU A 375 -20.90 -28.07 -2.16
N ALA A 376 -20.67 -26.75 -2.23
CA ALA A 376 -21.36 -25.76 -1.39
C ALA A 376 -22.90 -25.75 -1.61
N ALA A 377 -23.38 -26.04 -2.83
CA ALA A 377 -24.80 -26.08 -3.16
C ALA A 377 -25.53 -27.33 -2.59
N TYR A 378 -24.83 -28.45 -2.46
CA TYR A 378 -25.37 -29.69 -1.90
C TYR A 378 -25.29 -29.77 -0.38
N ARG A 379 -24.51 -28.92 0.25
CA ARG A 379 -24.26 -28.94 1.69
C ARG A 379 -25.36 -28.16 2.43
N ARG A 380 -26.29 -28.86 3.07
CA ARG A 380 -27.42 -28.26 3.84
C ARG A 380 -27.13 -28.14 5.34
N GLY A 381 -26.22 -28.95 5.89
CA GLY A 381 -25.87 -28.97 7.31
C GLY A 381 -24.57 -28.24 7.62
N ASP A 382 -24.42 -27.81 8.86
CA ASP A 382 -23.22 -27.11 9.38
C ASP A 382 -22.28 -28.03 10.17
N LEU A 383 -22.56 -29.34 10.22
CA LEU A 383 -21.81 -30.37 10.95
C LEU A 383 -21.64 -30.02 12.44
N LEU A 384 -22.62 -29.37 13.07
CA LEU A 384 -22.51 -28.85 14.41
C LEU A 384 -22.06 -29.92 15.44
N ASP A 385 -22.66 -31.09 15.41
CA ASP A 385 -22.34 -32.17 16.37
C ASP A 385 -20.89 -32.64 16.19
N LYS A 386 -20.45 -32.90 14.94
CA LYS A 386 -19.04 -33.27 14.66
C LYS A 386 -18.06 -32.16 15.06
N ARG A 387 -18.44 -30.91 14.85
CA ARG A 387 -17.62 -29.77 15.30
C ARG A 387 -17.60 -29.65 16.82
N ARG A 388 -18.67 -30.02 17.51
CA ARG A 388 -18.73 -30.02 18.98
C ARG A 388 -17.71 -31.01 19.55
N GLU A 389 -17.68 -32.23 19.04
CA GLU A 389 -16.71 -33.24 19.45
C GLU A 389 -15.27 -32.80 19.11
N LEU A 390 -15.04 -32.33 17.89
CA LEU A 390 -13.71 -31.82 17.50
C LEU A 390 -13.23 -30.67 18.39
N MET A 391 -14.08 -29.70 18.73
CA MET A 391 -13.69 -28.57 19.56
C MET A 391 -13.52 -28.95 21.04
N LYS A 392 -14.18 -30.03 21.49
CA LYS A 392 -13.96 -30.62 22.81
C LYS A 392 -12.56 -31.26 22.88
N GLU A 393 -12.24 -32.15 21.95
CA GLU A 393 -10.91 -32.77 21.87
C GLU A 393 -9.78 -31.76 21.71
N TRP A 394 -10.00 -30.71 20.89
CA TRP A 394 -9.06 -29.60 20.77
C TRP A 394 -8.81 -28.89 22.10
N ALA A 395 -9.86 -28.62 22.87
CA ALA A 395 -9.73 -27.95 24.15
C ALA A 395 -9.04 -28.85 25.21
N GLU A 396 -9.29 -30.16 25.17
CA GLU A 396 -8.60 -31.14 26.00
C GLU A 396 -7.10 -31.11 25.67
N TYR A 397 -6.73 -31.21 24.41
CA TYR A 397 -5.34 -31.08 23.97
C TYR A 397 -4.69 -29.76 24.38
N CYS A 398 -5.42 -28.65 24.33
CA CYS A 398 -4.96 -27.34 24.80
C CYS A 398 -4.73 -27.27 26.31
N CYS A 399 -5.19 -28.26 27.09
CA CYS A 399 -5.08 -28.29 28.55
C CYS A 399 -4.08 -29.35 29.07
N GLU A 400 -3.52 -30.17 28.20
CA GLU A 400 -2.41 -31.07 28.53
C GLU A 400 -1.15 -30.26 28.90
#